data_43738c43c3cae05cbc4bdcc8ed8aa0cd
#
_entry.id   43738c43c3cae05cbc4bdcc8ed8aa0cd
#
_cell.length_a   1.000
_cell.length_b   1.000
_cell.length_c   1.000
_cell.angle_alpha   90.00
_cell.angle_beta   90.00
_cell.angle_gamma   90.00
#
_symmetry.space_group_name_H-M   'P 1'
#
loop_
_entity.id
_entity.type
_entity.pdbx_description
1 polymer ?
#
loop_
_entity_poly.entity_id
_entity_poly.type
_entity_poly.pdbx_seq_one_letter_code
_entity_poly.pdbx_strand_id
1 'polypeptide(L)'
;MKLTQWASKTSLVLFFLSQCVASAMSAEIIEQALLDHYPAGSITAVSTARTALTEVDVVRGAVEQRFAESRAVCMNKFFMSQCVAEAKEIRRAALHSIRKVEVEANAFLRKDRAAERERTIAERQSRAARPLGAPSIPISGAARDSGNPAPDSAANPPYQPEKPEKPEKP
;
A
#
# COMPACT_ATOMS: atom_id res chain seq x y z
N MET A 1 24.96 -38.35 -43.89
CA MET A 1 25.12 -37.15 -43.06
C MET A 1 23.84 -36.29 -43.03
N LYS A 2 22.66 -36.81 -42.60
CA LYS A 2 21.39 -36.07 -42.51
C LYS A 2 20.62 -36.23 -41.19
N LEU A 3 21.15 -37.02 -40.26
CA LEU A 3 20.50 -37.34 -38.97
C LEU A 3 20.83 -36.35 -37.83
N THR A 4 21.90 -35.56 -37.95
CA THR A 4 22.37 -34.65 -36.89
C THR A 4 21.60 -33.31 -36.85
N GLN A 5 20.87 -32.96 -37.93
CA GLN A 5 20.16 -31.66 -38.02
C GLN A 5 18.76 -31.69 -37.41
N TRP A 6 18.21 -32.88 -37.13
CA TRP A 6 16.88 -33.04 -36.51
C TRP A 6 16.90 -32.92 -34.98
N ALA A 7 17.96 -33.40 -34.36
CA ALA A 7 18.10 -33.33 -32.89
C ALA A 7 18.24 -31.91 -32.35
N SER A 8 18.79 -30.99 -33.13
CA SER A 8 18.98 -29.59 -32.72
C SER A 8 17.66 -28.78 -32.70
N LYS A 9 16.71 -29.07 -33.59
CA LYS A 9 15.44 -28.31 -33.67
C LYS A 9 14.45 -28.74 -32.60
N THR A 10 14.43 -29.99 -32.19
CA THR A 10 13.53 -30.48 -31.12
C THR A 10 13.98 -29.97 -29.74
N SER A 11 15.27 -29.83 -29.49
CA SER A 11 15.81 -29.31 -28.23
C SER A 11 15.46 -27.85 -28.03
N LEU A 12 15.44 -27.02 -29.09
CA LEU A 12 15.12 -25.62 -29.00
C LEU A 12 13.63 -25.38 -28.69
N VAL A 13 12.73 -26.19 -29.25
CA VAL A 13 11.28 -26.09 -29.01
C VAL A 13 10.93 -26.50 -27.57
N LEU A 14 11.58 -27.54 -27.02
CA LEU A 14 11.39 -27.94 -25.63
C LEU A 14 11.90 -26.89 -24.64
N PHE A 15 12.98 -26.19 -24.97
CA PHE A 15 13.52 -25.13 -24.13
C PHE A 15 12.59 -23.90 -24.07
N PHE A 16 11.97 -23.52 -25.19
CA PHE A 16 11.00 -22.42 -25.22
C PHE A 16 9.68 -22.75 -24.51
N LEU A 17 9.22 -23.99 -24.54
CA LEU A 17 8.03 -24.43 -23.81
C LEU A 17 8.24 -24.44 -22.29
N SER A 18 9.46 -24.71 -21.82
CA SER A 18 9.80 -24.72 -20.40
C SER A 18 9.81 -23.31 -19.77
N GLN A 19 10.08 -22.24 -20.53
CA GLN A 19 10.15 -20.88 -20.00
C GLN A 19 8.76 -20.23 -19.78
N CYS A 20 7.74 -20.65 -20.51
CA CYS A 20 6.39 -20.10 -20.37
C CYS A 20 5.69 -20.49 -19.06
N VAL A 21 6.06 -21.59 -18.42
CA VAL A 21 5.41 -22.08 -17.19
C VAL A 21 5.91 -21.34 -15.95
N ALA A 22 7.15 -20.86 -15.96
CA ALA A 22 7.78 -20.22 -14.81
C ALA A 22 7.16 -18.83 -14.46
N SER A 23 6.64 -18.09 -15.44
CA SER A 23 6.11 -16.75 -15.23
C SER A 23 4.72 -16.72 -14.55
N ALA A 24 3.91 -17.77 -14.72
CA ALA A 24 2.58 -17.84 -14.14
C ALA A 24 2.59 -18.16 -12.64
N MET A 25 3.61 -18.85 -12.15
CA MET A 25 3.72 -19.24 -10.74
C MET A 25 4.21 -18.11 -9.83
N SER A 26 4.86 -17.08 -10.38
CA SER A 26 5.55 -16.06 -9.56
C SER A 26 4.62 -15.19 -8.73
N ALA A 27 3.48 -14.75 -9.28
CA ALA A 27 2.58 -13.81 -8.59
C ALA A 27 1.78 -14.49 -7.46
N GLU A 28 1.43 -15.77 -7.61
CA GLU A 28 0.73 -16.55 -6.59
C GLU A 28 1.63 -16.85 -5.41
N ILE A 29 2.91 -17.16 -5.70
CA ILE A 29 3.95 -17.35 -4.67
C ILE A 29 4.21 -16.07 -3.90
N ILE A 30 4.26 -14.91 -4.56
CA ILE A 30 4.50 -13.62 -3.92
C ILE A 30 3.31 -13.22 -3.02
N GLU A 31 2.07 -13.45 -3.47
CA GLU A 31 0.87 -13.23 -2.64
C GLU A 31 0.89 -14.11 -1.38
N GLN A 32 1.13 -15.40 -1.56
CA GLN A 32 1.18 -16.33 -0.43
C GLN A 32 2.31 -15.98 0.53
N ALA A 33 3.49 -15.62 0.04
CA ALA A 33 4.61 -15.18 0.86
C ALA A 33 4.27 -13.94 1.70
N LEU A 34 3.51 -12.97 1.15
CA LEU A 34 3.02 -11.81 1.90
C LEU A 34 2.10 -12.25 3.05
N LEU A 35 1.15 -13.16 2.79
CA LEU A 35 0.20 -13.62 3.80
C LEU A 35 0.88 -14.44 4.90
N ASP A 36 1.87 -15.23 4.55
CA ASP A 36 2.67 -16.01 5.50
C ASP A 36 3.59 -15.12 6.35
N HIS A 37 4.08 -14.01 5.76
CA HIS A 37 4.90 -13.03 6.47
C HIS A 37 4.09 -12.17 7.44
N TYR A 38 2.83 -11.87 7.10
CA TYR A 38 1.94 -11.07 7.93
C TYR A 38 0.65 -11.85 8.29
N PRO A 39 0.75 -12.86 9.14
CA PRO A 39 -0.43 -13.53 9.66
C PRO A 39 -1.26 -12.55 10.52
N ALA A 40 -2.56 -12.80 10.65
CA ALA A 40 -3.47 -11.94 11.39
C ALA A 40 -2.97 -11.67 12.82
N GLY A 41 -2.89 -10.41 13.21
CA GLY A 41 -2.40 -9.99 14.53
C GLY A 41 -0.87 -9.85 14.66
N SER A 42 -0.11 -10.07 13.59
CA SER A 42 1.37 -9.99 13.63
C SER A 42 1.92 -8.57 13.63
N ILE A 43 1.13 -7.59 13.23
CA ILE A 43 1.56 -6.20 13.09
C ILE A 43 1.49 -5.50 14.45
N THR A 44 2.63 -5.46 15.16
CA THR A 44 2.75 -4.92 16.52
C THR A 44 3.65 -3.68 16.62
N ALA A 45 4.28 -3.26 15.53
CA ALA A 45 5.17 -2.09 15.49
C ALA A 45 4.86 -1.18 14.29
N VAL A 46 5.11 0.12 14.45
CA VAL A 46 4.91 1.13 13.39
C VAL A 46 5.80 0.85 12.17
N SER A 47 7.04 0.42 12.39
CA SER A 47 7.95 0.02 11.31
C SER A 47 7.38 -1.14 10.53
N THR A 48 6.96 -2.21 11.21
CA THR A 48 6.35 -3.39 10.59
C THR A 48 5.10 -3.03 9.79
N ALA A 49 4.22 -2.17 10.33
CA ALA A 49 3.04 -1.70 9.62
C ALA A 49 3.38 -0.95 8.33
N ARG A 50 4.40 -0.10 8.34
CA ARG A 50 4.85 0.64 7.15
C ARG A 50 5.47 -0.27 6.11
N THR A 51 6.32 -1.21 6.52
CA THR A 51 6.91 -2.21 5.62
C THR A 51 5.83 -3.06 4.98
N ALA A 52 4.86 -3.55 5.77
CA ALA A 52 3.73 -4.31 5.26
C ALA A 52 2.94 -3.55 4.18
N LEU A 53 2.70 -2.25 4.36
CA LEU A 53 2.02 -1.43 3.34
C LEU A 53 2.84 -1.31 2.05
N THR A 54 4.17 -1.16 2.15
CA THR A 54 5.04 -1.12 0.97
C THR A 54 5.03 -2.46 0.22
N GLU A 55 5.10 -3.58 0.93
CA GLU A 55 5.04 -4.92 0.33
C GLU A 55 3.66 -5.19 -0.29
N VAL A 56 2.59 -4.76 0.35
CA VAL A 56 1.21 -4.81 -0.20
C VAL A 56 1.14 -4.11 -1.56
N ASP A 57 1.76 -2.94 -1.71
CA ASP A 57 1.74 -2.20 -2.97
C ASP A 57 2.53 -2.93 -4.07
N VAL A 58 3.65 -3.55 -3.74
CA VAL A 58 4.43 -4.37 -4.68
C VAL A 58 3.62 -5.58 -5.14
N VAL A 59 3.02 -6.32 -4.19
CA VAL A 59 2.24 -7.53 -4.52
C VAL A 59 0.98 -7.16 -5.31
N ARG A 60 0.33 -6.04 -4.99
CA ARG A 60 -0.80 -5.51 -5.77
C ARG A 60 -0.40 -5.25 -7.22
N GLY A 61 0.76 -4.62 -7.44
CA GLY A 61 1.30 -4.40 -8.78
C GLY A 61 1.50 -5.71 -9.55
N ALA A 62 2.05 -6.73 -8.91
CA ALA A 62 2.25 -8.06 -9.51
C ALA A 62 0.92 -8.74 -9.88
N VAL A 63 -0.11 -8.62 -9.03
CA VAL A 63 -1.47 -9.14 -9.32
C VAL A 63 -2.09 -8.45 -10.53
N GLU A 64 -1.97 -7.12 -10.63
CA GLU A 64 -2.49 -6.37 -11.77
C GLU A 64 -1.75 -6.71 -13.08
N GLN A 65 -0.44 -6.86 -13.02
CA GLN A 65 0.37 -7.29 -14.16
C GLN A 65 -0.06 -8.69 -14.63
N ARG A 66 -0.18 -9.65 -13.72
CA ARG A 66 -0.66 -11.01 -14.05
C ARG A 66 -2.05 -10.99 -14.69
N PHE A 67 -2.94 -10.14 -14.19
CA PHE A 67 -4.26 -9.98 -14.79
C PHE A 67 -4.17 -9.44 -16.22
N ALA A 68 -3.33 -8.45 -16.48
CA ALA A 68 -3.12 -7.89 -17.81
C ALA A 68 -2.58 -8.95 -18.79
N GLU A 69 -1.60 -9.75 -18.35
CA GLU A 69 -1.03 -10.87 -19.12
C GLU A 69 -2.08 -11.95 -19.42
N SER A 70 -2.85 -12.36 -18.40
CA SER A 70 -3.91 -13.34 -18.53
C SER A 70 -4.99 -12.86 -19.50
N ARG A 71 -5.35 -11.58 -19.44
CA ARG A 71 -6.30 -10.96 -20.38
C ARG A 71 -5.76 -10.99 -21.81
N ALA A 72 -4.48 -10.67 -22.04
CA ALA A 72 -3.87 -10.72 -23.36
C ALA A 72 -3.91 -12.14 -23.95
N VAL A 73 -3.64 -13.16 -23.13
CA VAL A 73 -3.77 -14.58 -23.53
C VAL A 73 -5.23 -14.92 -23.87
N CYS A 74 -6.20 -14.45 -23.05
CA CYS A 74 -7.62 -14.73 -23.29
C CYS A 74 -8.13 -14.14 -24.62
N MET A 75 -7.58 -13.00 -25.09
CA MET A 75 -7.99 -12.37 -26.36
C MET A 75 -7.75 -13.27 -27.59
N ASN A 76 -6.87 -14.26 -27.49
CA ASN A 76 -6.56 -15.22 -28.54
C ASN A 76 -7.36 -16.53 -28.41
N LYS A 77 -8.26 -16.65 -27.42
CA LYS A 77 -9.06 -17.88 -27.19
C LYS A 77 -10.45 -17.75 -27.79
N PHE A 78 -11.00 -18.89 -28.25
CA PHE A 78 -12.37 -18.95 -28.81
C PHE A 78 -13.42 -18.54 -27.75
N PHE A 79 -13.28 -19.01 -26.50
CA PHE A 79 -14.16 -18.61 -25.37
C PHE A 79 -13.56 -17.45 -24.58
N MET A 80 -13.29 -16.33 -25.24
CA MET A 80 -12.65 -15.16 -24.66
C MET A 80 -13.39 -14.63 -23.41
N SER A 81 -14.71 -14.54 -23.46
CA SER A 81 -15.51 -13.97 -22.37
C SER A 81 -15.41 -14.77 -21.08
N GLN A 82 -15.45 -16.09 -21.17
CA GLN A 82 -15.29 -16.97 -20.01
C GLN A 82 -13.89 -16.89 -19.44
N CYS A 83 -12.86 -16.96 -20.30
CA CYS A 83 -11.46 -16.83 -19.90
C CYS A 83 -11.20 -15.51 -19.14
N VAL A 84 -11.72 -14.39 -19.65
CA VAL A 84 -11.59 -13.08 -18.99
C VAL A 84 -12.36 -13.04 -17.67
N ALA A 85 -13.52 -13.70 -17.58
CA ALA A 85 -14.29 -13.78 -16.33
C ALA A 85 -13.50 -14.53 -15.26
N GLU A 86 -12.91 -15.68 -15.59
CA GLU A 86 -12.04 -16.45 -14.69
C GLU A 86 -10.83 -15.64 -14.22
N ALA A 87 -10.14 -14.95 -15.13
CA ALA A 87 -9.01 -14.08 -14.78
C ALA A 87 -9.42 -12.94 -13.83
N LYS A 88 -10.62 -12.37 -13.98
CA LYS A 88 -11.16 -11.36 -13.06
C LYS A 88 -11.44 -11.93 -11.67
N GLU A 89 -11.95 -13.15 -11.56
CA GLU A 89 -12.20 -13.79 -10.27
C GLU A 89 -10.89 -14.06 -9.52
N ILE A 90 -9.87 -14.59 -10.22
CA ILE A 90 -8.55 -14.82 -9.63
C ILE A 90 -7.96 -13.49 -9.11
N ARG A 91 -7.98 -12.42 -9.92
CA ARG A 91 -7.54 -11.10 -9.49
C ARG A 91 -8.31 -10.60 -8.26
N ARG A 92 -9.63 -10.76 -8.25
CA ARG A 92 -10.49 -10.30 -7.15
C ARG A 92 -10.17 -11.03 -5.85
N ALA A 93 -9.98 -12.35 -5.91
CA ALA A 93 -9.60 -13.16 -4.77
C ALA A 93 -8.25 -12.72 -4.20
N ALA A 94 -7.23 -12.56 -5.05
CA ALA A 94 -5.90 -12.10 -4.66
C ALA A 94 -5.95 -10.70 -3.99
N LEU A 95 -6.62 -9.73 -4.60
CA LEU A 95 -6.76 -8.40 -4.03
C LEU A 95 -7.52 -8.40 -2.70
N HIS A 96 -8.50 -9.29 -2.53
CA HIS A 96 -9.22 -9.44 -1.26
C HIS A 96 -8.29 -9.96 -0.15
N SER A 97 -7.42 -10.93 -0.45
CA SER A 97 -6.46 -11.47 0.51
C SER A 97 -5.45 -10.41 0.96
N ILE A 98 -4.85 -9.69 0.01
CA ILE A 98 -3.88 -8.61 0.26
C ILE A 98 -4.51 -7.49 1.11
N ARG A 99 -5.78 -7.15 0.84
CA ARG A 99 -6.50 -6.11 1.59
C ARG A 99 -6.60 -6.39 3.09
N LYS A 100 -6.57 -7.63 3.54
CA LYS A 100 -6.60 -7.96 4.97
C LYS A 100 -5.36 -7.41 5.67
N VAL A 101 -4.17 -7.63 5.10
CA VAL A 101 -2.91 -7.09 5.62
C VAL A 101 -2.92 -5.55 5.60
N GLU A 102 -3.37 -4.95 4.50
CA GLU A 102 -3.50 -3.49 4.38
C GLU A 102 -4.40 -2.88 5.46
N VAL A 103 -5.56 -3.48 5.70
CA VAL A 103 -6.52 -3.00 6.71
C VAL A 103 -5.93 -3.10 8.10
N GLU A 104 -5.25 -4.20 8.42
CA GLU A 104 -4.61 -4.40 9.72
C GLU A 104 -3.49 -3.38 9.96
N ALA A 105 -2.59 -3.20 8.98
CA ALA A 105 -1.50 -2.24 9.07
C ALA A 105 -2.02 -0.80 9.26
N ASN A 106 -3.01 -0.40 8.49
CA ASN A 106 -3.64 0.91 8.62
C ASN A 106 -4.40 1.08 9.94
N ALA A 107 -5.05 0.03 10.45
CA ALA A 107 -5.71 0.07 11.75
C ALA A 107 -4.70 0.26 12.88
N PHE A 108 -3.57 -0.45 12.83
CA PHE A 108 -2.48 -0.28 13.78
C PHE A 108 -1.94 1.15 13.78
N LEU A 109 -1.61 1.70 12.60
CA LEU A 109 -1.11 3.07 12.48
C LEU A 109 -2.10 4.14 12.98
N ARG A 110 -3.41 3.94 12.79
CA ARG A 110 -4.43 4.84 13.35
C ARG A 110 -4.46 4.79 14.87
N LYS A 111 -4.37 3.58 15.43
CA LYS A 111 -4.35 3.35 16.89
C LYS A 111 -3.12 3.99 17.54
N ASP A 112 -1.95 3.81 16.94
CA ASP A 112 -0.70 4.39 17.41
C ASP A 112 -0.76 5.93 17.41
N ARG A 113 -1.24 6.55 16.32
CA ARG A 113 -1.42 8.01 16.27
C ARG A 113 -2.44 8.53 17.28
N ALA A 114 -3.48 7.76 17.60
CA ALA A 114 -4.44 8.14 18.64
C ALA A 114 -3.78 8.12 20.03
N ALA A 115 -3.06 7.05 20.35
CA ALA A 115 -2.33 6.93 21.62
C ALA A 115 -1.28 8.04 21.79
N GLU A 116 -0.58 8.43 20.72
CA GLU A 116 0.40 9.52 20.77
C GLU A 116 -0.28 10.87 21.03
N ARG A 117 -1.42 11.14 20.42
CA ARG A 117 -2.21 12.36 20.71
C ARG A 117 -2.67 12.39 22.17
N GLU A 118 -3.14 11.28 22.71
CA GLU A 118 -3.56 11.18 24.11
C GLU A 118 -2.40 11.45 25.06
N ARG A 119 -1.20 10.88 24.81
CA ARG A 119 0.02 11.15 25.59
C ARG A 119 0.37 12.64 25.56
N THR A 120 0.33 13.26 24.38
CA THR A 120 0.63 14.69 24.22
C THR A 120 -0.35 15.58 25.00
N ILE A 121 -1.64 15.24 24.99
CA ILE A 121 -2.68 15.97 25.75
C ILE A 121 -2.43 15.79 27.25
N ALA A 122 -2.20 14.58 27.73
CA ALA A 122 -1.92 14.31 29.13
C ALA A 122 -0.66 15.04 29.64
N GLU A 123 0.38 15.09 28.81
CA GLU A 123 1.60 15.83 29.12
C GLU A 123 1.36 17.34 29.22
N ARG A 124 0.58 17.93 28.31
CA ARG A 124 0.20 19.34 28.38
C ARG A 124 -0.62 19.63 29.62
N GLN A 125 -1.57 18.79 29.97
CA GLN A 125 -2.39 18.94 31.18
C GLN A 125 -1.54 18.85 32.45
N SER A 126 -0.62 17.90 32.52
CA SER A 126 0.28 17.75 33.66
C SER A 126 1.23 18.94 33.84
N ARG A 127 1.70 19.53 32.74
CA ARG A 127 2.48 20.79 32.77
C ARG A 127 1.63 21.98 33.24
N ALA A 128 0.38 22.08 32.78
CA ALA A 128 -0.52 23.16 33.18
C ALA A 128 -0.96 23.02 34.64
N ALA A 129 -1.11 21.82 35.16
CA ALA A 129 -1.47 21.56 36.55
C ALA A 129 -0.31 21.73 37.55
N ARG A 130 0.93 21.96 37.09
CA ARG A 130 2.08 22.19 37.94
C ARG A 130 1.92 23.53 38.65
N PRO A 131 1.93 23.57 40.01
CA PRO A 131 1.77 24.83 40.74
C PRO A 131 2.85 25.84 40.33
N LEU A 132 2.48 27.10 40.13
CA LEU A 132 3.37 28.24 39.82
C LEU A 132 4.39 28.56 40.93
N GLY A 133 4.59 27.66 41.89
CA GLY A 133 5.47 27.82 43.05
C GLY A 133 6.76 27.01 43.01
N ALA A 134 7.07 26.28 41.97
CA ALA A 134 8.40 25.70 41.82
C ALA A 134 9.40 26.81 41.51
N PRO A 135 10.57 26.91 42.21
CA PRO A 135 11.52 27.98 42.03
C PRO A 135 11.91 28.09 40.57
N SER A 136 11.55 29.20 39.94
CA SER A 136 12.03 29.58 38.63
C SER A 136 13.54 29.68 38.70
N ILE A 137 14.25 28.83 37.98
CA ILE A 137 15.67 29.01 37.70
C ILE A 137 15.80 30.42 37.10
N PRO A 138 16.59 31.34 37.67
CA PRO A 138 16.71 32.67 37.12
C PRO A 138 17.34 32.56 35.75
N ILE A 139 16.56 32.82 34.73
CA ILE A 139 17.05 33.01 33.36
C ILE A 139 17.84 34.32 33.41
N SER A 140 19.15 34.22 33.54
CA SER A 140 20.09 35.31 33.40
C SER A 140 19.84 35.99 32.07
N GLY A 141 19.60 37.28 32.13
CA GLY A 141 19.13 38.11 31.00
C GLY A 141 20.05 37.99 29.78
N ALA A 142 19.44 37.64 28.69
CA ALA A 142 19.89 38.03 27.36
C ALA A 142 18.70 38.73 26.70
N ALA A 143 18.81 40.02 26.57
CA ALA A 143 17.90 40.85 25.80
C ALA A 143 17.75 40.25 24.41
N ARG A 144 16.56 39.76 24.07
CA ARG A 144 16.20 39.39 22.70
C ARG A 144 15.38 40.52 22.10
N ASP A 145 16.02 41.12 21.14
CA ASP A 145 15.51 42.03 20.16
C ASP A 145 14.18 41.55 19.59
N SER A 146 13.19 42.44 19.65
CA SER A 146 11.83 42.22 19.18
C SER A 146 11.80 42.41 17.66
N GLY A 147 12.03 41.33 16.92
CA GLY A 147 11.97 41.36 15.47
C GLY A 147 11.43 40.07 14.88
N ASN A 148 10.21 39.69 15.25
CA ASN A 148 9.53 38.62 14.51
C ASN A 148 8.26 39.22 13.88
N PRO A 149 8.24 39.41 12.53
CA PRO A 149 6.99 39.76 11.85
C PRO A 149 6.03 38.58 11.95
N ALA A 150 4.80 38.89 12.35
CA ALA A 150 3.70 37.95 12.38
C ALA A 150 3.58 37.21 11.03
N PRO A 151 3.38 35.89 11.01
CA PRO A 151 3.00 35.25 9.79
C PRO A 151 1.61 35.72 9.38
N ASP A 152 1.53 36.29 8.17
CA ASP A 152 0.31 36.61 7.49
C ASP A 152 -0.64 35.41 7.56
N SER A 153 -1.79 35.67 8.18
CA SER A 153 -2.93 34.78 8.20
C SER A 153 -3.51 34.72 6.78
N ALA A 154 -2.90 33.95 5.90
CA ALA A 154 -3.50 33.61 4.62
C ALA A 154 -4.81 32.90 4.91
N ALA A 155 -5.89 33.66 4.81
CA ALA A 155 -7.25 33.17 4.94
C ALA A 155 -7.46 32.03 3.94
N ASN A 156 -7.59 30.84 4.46
CA ASN A 156 -8.02 29.68 3.69
C ASN A 156 -9.45 29.98 3.20
N PRO A 157 -9.73 30.05 1.89
CA PRO A 157 -11.08 30.33 1.42
C PRO A 157 -12.02 29.22 1.90
N PRO A 158 -13.28 29.58 2.29
CA PRO A 158 -14.23 28.58 2.76
C PRO A 158 -14.48 27.54 1.68
N TYR A 159 -14.38 26.28 2.05
CA TYR A 159 -14.72 25.12 1.21
C TYR A 159 -16.16 25.27 0.70
N GLN A 160 -16.33 25.56 -0.58
CA GLN A 160 -17.62 25.50 -1.25
C GLN A 160 -17.80 24.06 -1.76
N PRO A 161 -18.79 23.29 -1.28
CA PRO A 161 -19.10 22.00 -1.85
C PRO A 161 -19.61 22.21 -3.28
N GLU A 162 -18.88 21.64 -4.25
CA GLU A 162 -19.33 21.59 -5.64
C GLU A 162 -20.70 20.90 -5.71
N LYS A 163 -21.65 21.63 -6.27
CA LYS A 163 -23.02 21.14 -6.52
C LYS A 163 -22.92 19.99 -7.54
N PRO A 164 -23.50 18.81 -7.25
CA PRO A 164 -23.47 17.70 -8.20
C PRO A 164 -24.15 18.10 -9.50
N GLU A 165 -23.41 18.08 -10.61
CA GLU A 165 -23.94 18.26 -11.95
C GLU A 165 -24.92 17.11 -12.26
N LYS A 166 -26.13 17.51 -12.60
CA LYS A 166 -27.22 16.60 -12.96
C LYS A 166 -26.87 15.96 -14.31
N PRO A 167 -26.86 14.62 -14.46
CA PRO A 167 -26.59 14.00 -15.75
C PRO A 167 -27.67 14.39 -16.75
N GLU A 168 -27.22 15.01 -17.84
CA GLU A 168 -28.04 15.28 -19.01
C GLU A 168 -28.42 13.96 -19.68
N LYS A 169 -29.73 13.76 -19.85
CA LYS A 169 -30.30 12.53 -20.39
C LYS A 169 -30.31 12.65 -21.92
N PRO A 170 -29.93 11.60 -22.69
CA PRO A 170 -29.97 11.58 -24.15
C PRO A 170 -31.39 11.61 -24.72
#